data_bf6d32e24d4bf7839be9dca96de3e66c
#
_entry.id   bf6d32e24d4bf7839be9dca96de3e66c
#
_cell.length_a   1.000
_cell.length_b   1.000
_cell.length_c   1.000
_cell.angle_alpha   90.00
_cell.angle_beta   90.00
_cell.angle_gamma   90.00
#
_symmetry.space_group_name_H-M   'P 1'
#
loop_
_entity.id
_entity.type
_entity.pdbx_description
1 polymer ?
#
loop_
_entity_poly.entity_id
_entity_poly.type
_entity_poly.pdbx_seq_one_letter_code
_entity_poly.pdbx_strand_id
1 'polypeptide(L)'
;MWYVMQVRTGTEENIRCLCQRLISSNVLERCFIPYYQQKKRFQGEWHIQERILFPGYVFLIAQNLECLVNGLKKVIGLTKLIGIGDQIVPLVQEEVELLMRIGTDKQLVEMSSGIIENDRVRILSGPLMGMEGNIRRIDRHKRIAYLEIEMFGRTVEMKVGLEIIRKE
;
A
#
# COMPACT_ATOMS: atom_id res chain seq x y z
N MET A 1 7.05 13.24 -8.89
CA MET A 1 6.05 13.34 -7.81
C MET A 1 5.11 12.16 -7.88
N TRP A 2 4.67 11.72 -6.73
CA TRP A 2 3.76 10.59 -6.60
C TRP A 2 2.34 11.08 -6.42
N TYR A 3 1.44 10.61 -7.27
CA TYR A 3 0.01 10.89 -7.20
C TYR A 3 -0.74 9.61 -6.88
N VAL A 4 -1.94 9.74 -6.34
CA VAL A 4 -2.78 8.60 -6.02
C VAL A 4 -4.13 8.79 -6.70
N MET A 5 -4.58 7.72 -7.31
CA MET A 5 -5.84 7.68 -8.02
C MET A 5 -6.79 6.73 -7.30
N GLN A 6 -8.00 7.18 -7.02
CA GLN A 6 -9.04 6.33 -6.49
C GLN A 6 -9.78 5.64 -7.64
N VAL A 7 -9.93 4.33 -7.51
CA VAL A 7 -10.64 3.50 -8.48
C VAL A 7 -11.65 2.63 -7.75
N ARG A 8 -12.54 1.99 -8.48
CA ARG A 8 -13.46 1.03 -7.88
C ARG A 8 -12.65 -0.18 -7.38
N THR A 9 -12.89 -0.59 -6.14
CA THR A 9 -12.24 -1.76 -5.56
C THR A 9 -12.50 -3.00 -6.41
N GLY A 10 -11.44 -3.73 -6.72
CA GLY A 10 -11.45 -4.88 -7.61
C GLY A 10 -10.99 -4.55 -9.03
N THR A 11 -10.86 -3.29 -9.39
CA THR A 11 -10.43 -2.87 -10.73
C THR A 11 -9.00 -2.36 -10.78
N GLU A 12 -8.28 -2.37 -9.67
CA GLU A 12 -6.96 -1.75 -9.53
C GLU A 12 -5.96 -2.23 -10.60
N GLU A 13 -5.79 -3.54 -10.72
CA GLU A 13 -4.85 -4.11 -11.71
C GLU A 13 -5.26 -3.82 -13.15
N ASN A 14 -6.56 -3.87 -13.44
CA ASN A 14 -7.05 -3.57 -14.77
C ASN A 14 -6.77 -2.10 -15.13
N ILE A 15 -7.04 -1.18 -14.22
CA ILE A 15 -6.75 0.25 -14.42
C ILE A 15 -5.24 0.50 -14.55
N ARG A 16 -4.42 -0.17 -13.73
CA ARG A 16 -2.97 -0.06 -13.84
C ARG A 16 -2.48 -0.48 -15.22
N CYS A 17 -2.96 -1.60 -15.73
CA CYS A 17 -2.61 -2.08 -17.06
C CYS A 17 -3.04 -1.11 -18.14
N LEU A 18 -4.24 -0.55 -18.04
CA LEU A 18 -4.73 0.45 -18.99
C LEU A 18 -3.87 1.71 -19.00
N CYS A 19 -3.49 2.20 -17.82
CA CYS A 19 -2.62 3.37 -17.70
C CYS A 19 -1.27 3.13 -18.37
N GLN A 20 -0.65 1.97 -18.12
CA GLN A 20 0.64 1.64 -18.73
C GLN A 20 0.55 1.52 -20.26
N ARG A 21 -0.56 1.02 -20.76
CA ARG A 21 -0.75 0.82 -22.19
C ARG A 21 -1.11 2.11 -22.94
N LEU A 22 -1.94 2.96 -22.32
CA LEU A 22 -2.54 4.12 -23.00
C LEU A 22 -1.81 5.44 -22.76
N ILE A 23 -1.02 5.54 -21.69
CA ILE A 23 -0.30 6.76 -21.35
C ILE A 23 1.18 6.59 -21.69
N SER A 24 1.74 7.57 -22.40
CA SER A 24 3.16 7.56 -22.78
C SER A 24 4.07 7.49 -21.56
N SER A 25 5.17 6.74 -21.68
CA SER A 25 6.20 6.66 -20.64
C SER A 25 6.88 8.01 -20.35
N ASN A 26 6.79 8.97 -21.28
CA ASN A 26 7.26 10.34 -21.06
C ASN A 26 6.37 11.11 -20.08
N VAL A 27 5.12 10.69 -19.93
CA VAL A 27 4.13 11.33 -19.06
C VAL A 27 4.02 10.54 -17.74
N LEU A 28 3.85 9.23 -17.86
CA LEU A 28 3.69 8.32 -16.72
C LEU A 28 4.97 7.51 -16.55
N GLU A 29 5.79 7.92 -15.58
CA GLU A 29 7.05 7.24 -15.30
C GLU A 29 6.82 5.83 -14.74
N ARG A 30 5.86 5.71 -13.82
CA ARG A 30 5.49 4.44 -13.21
C ARG A 30 4.04 4.46 -12.75
N CYS A 31 3.36 3.34 -12.91
CA CYS A 31 2.03 3.10 -12.37
C CYS A 31 2.08 1.79 -11.58
N PHE A 32 1.73 1.82 -10.31
CA PHE A 32 1.89 0.65 -9.46
C PHE A 32 0.81 0.57 -8.38
N ILE A 33 0.69 -0.64 -7.83
CA ILE A 33 -0.21 -0.95 -6.73
C ILE A 33 0.64 -1.58 -5.64
N PRO A 34 0.74 -0.98 -4.44
CA PRO A 34 1.45 -1.61 -3.33
C PRO A 34 0.71 -2.86 -2.84
N TYR A 35 1.48 -3.88 -2.50
CA TYR A 35 0.97 -5.14 -1.96
C TYR A 35 1.61 -5.44 -0.61
N TYR A 36 0.99 -6.31 0.17
CA TYR A 36 1.58 -6.89 1.35
C TYR A 36 1.49 -8.41 1.29
N GLN A 37 2.45 -9.07 1.94
CA GLN A 37 2.45 -10.52 2.08
C GLN A 37 1.57 -10.93 3.25
N GLN A 38 0.80 -11.99 3.05
CA GLN A 38 0.04 -12.64 4.10
C GLN A 38 0.37 -14.13 4.09
N LYS A 39 0.71 -14.67 5.25
CA LYS A 39 0.94 -16.10 5.40
C LYS A 39 -0.38 -16.79 5.69
N LYS A 40 -0.76 -17.72 4.85
CA LYS A 40 -2.04 -18.41 4.94
C LYS A 40 -1.86 -19.92 4.85
N ARG A 41 -2.59 -20.66 5.68
CA ARG A 41 -2.58 -22.11 5.64
C ARG A 41 -3.65 -22.59 4.67
N PHE A 42 -3.25 -23.48 3.76
CA PHE A 42 -4.14 -24.08 2.78
C PHE A 42 -3.73 -25.55 2.56
N GLN A 43 -4.69 -26.48 2.69
CA GLN A 43 -4.46 -27.92 2.55
C GLN A 43 -3.29 -28.45 3.42
N GLY A 44 -3.19 -27.96 4.65
CA GLY A 44 -2.16 -28.37 5.58
C GLY A 44 -0.80 -27.71 5.40
N GLU A 45 -0.61 -26.91 4.37
CA GLU A 45 0.65 -26.22 4.07
C GLU A 45 0.52 -24.70 4.19
N TRP A 46 1.62 -24.04 4.54
CA TRP A 46 1.68 -22.60 4.62
C TRP A 46 2.10 -22.00 3.28
N HIS A 47 1.34 -21.00 2.84
CA HIS A 47 1.58 -20.26 1.60
C HIS A 47 1.70 -18.78 1.89
N ILE A 48 2.56 -18.09 1.13
CA ILE A 48 2.62 -16.64 1.12
C ILE A 48 1.71 -16.15 -0.01
N GLN A 49 0.74 -15.30 0.33
CA GLN A 49 -0.14 -14.64 -0.63
C GLN A 49 0.15 -13.16 -0.64
N GLU A 50 -0.02 -12.52 -1.78
CA GLU A 50 0.07 -11.07 -1.91
C GLU A 50 -1.32 -10.48 -1.97
N ARG A 51 -1.53 -9.43 -1.19
CA ARG A 51 -2.79 -8.71 -1.10
C ARG A 51 -2.56 -7.23 -1.31
N ILE A 52 -3.53 -6.53 -1.91
CA ILE A 52 -3.42 -5.10 -2.15
C ILE A 52 -3.36 -4.36 -0.80
N LEU A 53 -2.36 -3.52 -0.63
CA LEU A 53 -2.14 -2.77 0.62
C LEU A 53 -3.20 -1.71 0.84
N PHE A 54 -3.59 -0.99 -0.21
CA PHE A 54 -4.63 0.04 -0.16
C PHE A 54 -5.69 -0.26 -1.23
N PRO A 55 -6.70 -1.08 -0.91
CA PRO A 55 -7.76 -1.40 -1.87
C PRO A 55 -8.48 -0.14 -2.37
N GLY A 56 -8.68 -0.05 -3.69
CA GLY A 56 -9.32 1.08 -4.33
C GLY A 56 -8.37 2.21 -4.72
N TYR A 57 -7.06 2.00 -4.61
CA TYR A 57 -6.06 3.03 -4.92
C TYR A 57 -4.99 2.50 -5.87
N VAL A 58 -4.62 3.35 -6.83
CA VAL A 58 -3.53 3.10 -7.77
C VAL A 58 -2.57 4.28 -7.70
N PHE A 59 -1.28 4.01 -7.66
CA PHE A 59 -0.23 5.02 -7.50
C PHE A 59 0.42 5.33 -8.84
N LEU A 60 0.69 6.61 -9.06
CA LEU A 60 1.20 7.14 -10.33
C LEU A 60 2.40 8.03 -10.05
N ILE A 61 3.49 7.80 -10.76
CA ILE A 61 4.67 8.68 -10.69
C ILE A 61 4.74 9.47 -11.99
N ALA A 62 4.66 10.78 -11.87
CA ALA A 62 4.70 11.69 -13.02
C ALA A 62 5.31 13.03 -12.61
N GLN A 63 5.91 13.72 -13.56
CA GLN A 63 6.51 15.04 -13.29
C GLN A 63 5.54 16.18 -13.58
N ASN A 64 4.70 16.03 -14.59
CA ASN A 64 3.77 17.07 -15.03
C ASN A 64 2.33 16.63 -14.81
N LEU A 65 1.64 17.28 -13.87
CA LEU A 65 0.28 16.96 -13.52
C LEU A 65 -0.71 17.16 -14.67
N GLU A 66 -0.54 18.24 -15.43
CA GLU A 66 -1.44 18.55 -16.56
C GLU A 66 -1.37 17.46 -17.63
N CYS A 67 -0.17 17.03 -17.98
CA CYS A 67 0.02 15.92 -18.93
C CYS A 67 -0.56 14.62 -18.38
N LEU A 68 -0.40 14.36 -17.08
CA LEU A 68 -0.96 13.18 -16.45
C LEU A 68 -2.50 13.20 -16.51
N VAL A 69 -3.12 14.31 -16.15
CA VAL A 69 -4.58 14.46 -16.21
C VAL A 69 -5.09 14.23 -17.64
N ASN A 70 -4.43 14.81 -18.63
CA ASN A 70 -4.80 14.61 -20.04
C ASN A 70 -4.63 13.15 -20.46
N GLY A 71 -3.57 12.48 -20.01
CA GLY A 71 -3.36 11.05 -20.29
C GLY A 71 -4.44 10.18 -19.67
N LEU A 72 -4.87 10.50 -18.45
CA LEU A 72 -5.89 9.72 -17.74
C LEU A 72 -7.28 9.82 -18.39
N LYS A 73 -7.55 10.84 -19.17
CA LYS A 73 -8.81 10.94 -19.95
C LYS A 73 -9.00 9.80 -20.95
N LYS A 74 -7.91 9.15 -21.33
CA LYS A 74 -7.94 7.99 -22.25
C LYS A 74 -8.29 6.70 -21.53
N VAL A 75 -8.22 6.68 -20.22
CA VAL A 75 -8.47 5.48 -19.41
C VAL A 75 -9.96 5.38 -19.10
N ILE A 76 -10.56 4.28 -19.57
CA ILE A 76 -11.99 4.02 -19.34
C ILE A 76 -12.16 3.38 -17.97
N GLY A 77 -12.93 4.03 -17.11
CA GLY A 77 -13.21 3.57 -15.76
C GLY A 77 -13.45 4.75 -14.82
N LEU A 78 -13.93 4.46 -13.63
CA LEU A 78 -14.11 5.47 -12.61
C LEU A 78 -12.77 5.72 -11.92
N THR A 79 -12.08 6.76 -12.36
CA THR A 79 -10.80 7.17 -11.80
C THR A 79 -10.89 8.61 -11.32
N LYS A 80 -10.34 8.86 -10.14
CA LYS A 80 -10.27 10.20 -9.56
C LYS A 80 -8.93 10.39 -8.86
N LEU A 81 -8.17 11.37 -9.30
CA LEU A 81 -6.94 11.77 -8.60
C LEU A 81 -7.29 12.39 -7.25
N ILE A 82 -6.55 12.00 -6.23
CA ILE A 82 -6.78 12.48 -4.86
C ILE A 82 -6.10 13.84 -4.69
N GLY A 83 -6.78 14.72 -3.95
CA GLY A 83 -6.27 16.04 -3.62
C GLY A 83 -6.93 16.60 -2.38
N ILE A 84 -6.73 17.89 -2.18
CA ILE A 84 -7.35 18.67 -1.10
C ILE A 84 -8.33 19.65 -1.73
N GLY A 85 -9.63 19.53 -1.38
CA GLY A 85 -10.68 20.29 -2.02
C GLY A 85 -10.76 19.98 -3.51
N ASP A 86 -10.71 21.02 -4.36
CA ASP A 86 -10.72 20.87 -5.81
C ASP A 86 -9.31 20.77 -6.41
N GLN A 87 -8.26 20.81 -5.58
CA GLN A 87 -6.89 20.76 -6.04
C GLN A 87 -6.32 19.37 -5.91
N ILE A 88 -5.72 18.86 -6.99
CA ILE A 88 -4.99 17.61 -7.00
C ILE A 88 -3.59 17.89 -6.43
N VAL A 89 -3.21 17.15 -5.37
CA VAL A 89 -1.90 17.30 -4.75
C VAL A 89 -1.17 15.96 -4.74
N PRO A 90 0.16 15.98 -4.93
CA PRO A 90 0.94 14.76 -4.79
C PRO A 90 1.02 14.32 -3.34
N LEU A 91 1.45 13.08 -3.12
CA LEU A 91 1.79 12.61 -1.79
C LEU A 91 2.91 13.48 -1.22
N VAL A 92 2.81 13.78 0.08
CA VAL A 92 3.89 14.46 0.77
C VAL A 92 5.09 13.54 0.95
N GLN A 93 6.26 14.12 1.21
CA GLN A 93 7.50 13.36 1.28
C GLN A 93 7.47 12.26 2.34
N GLU A 94 6.85 12.53 3.49
CA GLU A 94 6.72 11.57 4.58
C GLU A 94 5.93 10.33 4.17
N GLU A 95 4.89 10.51 3.36
CA GLU A 95 4.08 9.39 2.83
C GLU A 95 4.89 8.54 1.85
N VAL A 96 5.63 9.20 0.95
CA VAL A 96 6.50 8.50 -0.01
C VAL A 96 7.60 7.73 0.73
N GLU A 97 8.24 8.36 1.71
CA GLU A 97 9.29 7.72 2.52
C GLU A 97 8.77 6.49 3.26
N LEU A 98 7.56 6.58 3.82
CA LEU A 98 6.94 5.43 4.48
C LEU A 98 6.76 4.26 3.50
N LEU A 99 6.19 4.53 2.33
CA LEU A 99 5.97 3.50 1.31
C LEU A 99 7.27 2.88 0.83
N MET A 100 8.31 3.68 0.61
CA MET A 100 9.62 3.17 0.19
C MET A 100 10.31 2.38 1.30
N ARG A 101 10.14 2.78 2.55
CA ARG A 101 10.72 2.08 3.69
C ARG A 101 10.10 0.71 3.89
N ILE A 102 8.76 0.61 3.86
CA ILE A 102 8.07 -0.66 4.15
C ILE A 102 7.95 -1.56 2.93
N GLY A 103 7.82 -1.00 1.73
CA GLY A 103 7.57 -1.75 0.50
C GLY A 103 8.78 -1.87 -0.41
N THR A 104 9.81 -1.08 -0.20
CA THR A 104 11.00 -0.96 -1.05
C THR A 104 10.63 -0.59 -2.49
N ASP A 105 11.56 -0.75 -3.44
CA ASP A 105 11.30 -0.49 -4.87
C ASP A 105 10.23 -1.41 -5.46
N LYS A 106 10.05 -2.58 -4.86
CA LYS A 106 9.06 -3.56 -5.31
C LYS A 106 7.64 -3.19 -4.91
N GLN A 107 7.48 -2.27 -3.95
CA GLN A 107 6.20 -1.92 -3.35
C GLN A 107 5.45 -3.16 -2.84
N LEU A 108 6.21 -4.03 -2.18
CA LEU A 108 5.70 -5.24 -1.54
C LEU A 108 6.14 -5.23 -0.08
N VAL A 109 5.18 -5.13 0.83
CA VAL A 109 5.44 -5.18 2.27
C VAL A 109 5.55 -6.65 2.69
N GLU A 110 6.77 -7.11 2.93
CA GLU A 110 7.02 -8.49 3.29
C GLU A 110 6.53 -8.81 4.71
N MET A 111 6.47 -10.10 5.04
CA MET A 111 6.09 -10.54 6.38
C MET A 111 7.06 -9.99 7.43
N SER A 112 6.51 -9.56 8.54
CA SER A 112 7.27 -9.26 9.75
C SER A 112 7.09 -10.38 10.76
N SER A 113 8.02 -10.48 11.70
CA SER A 113 7.90 -11.39 12.83
C SER A 113 8.14 -10.63 14.13
N GLY A 114 7.47 -11.07 15.17
CA GLY A 114 7.57 -10.43 16.46
C GLY A 114 7.14 -11.32 17.60
N ILE A 115 7.20 -10.76 18.81
CA ILE A 115 6.78 -11.42 20.03
C ILE A 115 5.85 -10.49 20.80
N ILE A 116 5.06 -11.08 21.68
CA ILE A 116 4.24 -10.33 22.64
C ILE A 116 4.78 -10.64 24.04
N GLU A 117 5.26 -9.59 24.72
CA GLU A 117 5.74 -9.65 26.10
C GLU A 117 4.97 -8.64 26.93
N ASN A 118 4.38 -9.08 28.05
CA ASN A 118 3.64 -8.19 28.95
C ASN A 118 2.58 -7.34 28.22
N ASP A 119 1.82 -7.98 27.34
CA ASP A 119 0.78 -7.36 26.50
C ASP A 119 1.31 -6.28 25.54
N ARG A 120 2.62 -6.26 25.29
CA ARG A 120 3.24 -5.36 24.32
C ARG A 120 3.88 -6.14 23.21
N VAL A 121 3.65 -5.70 21.99
CA VAL A 121 4.28 -6.27 20.81
C VAL A 121 5.69 -5.70 20.65
N ARG A 122 6.63 -6.56 20.31
CA ARG A 122 7.98 -6.18 19.88
C ARG A 122 8.29 -6.85 18.56
N ILE A 123 8.59 -6.06 17.56
CA ILE A 123 8.93 -6.57 16.23
C ILE A 123 10.40 -6.98 16.23
N LEU A 124 10.67 -8.22 15.83
CA LEU A 124 12.03 -8.76 15.78
C LEU A 124 12.66 -8.61 14.40
N SER A 125 11.86 -8.72 13.34
CA SER A 125 12.34 -8.58 11.96
C SER A 125 11.21 -8.16 11.04
N GLY A 126 11.60 -7.61 9.89
CA GLY A 126 10.68 -7.23 8.84
C GLY A 126 10.36 -5.74 8.79
N PRO A 127 9.49 -5.34 7.86
CA PRO A 127 9.21 -3.93 7.60
C PRO A 127 8.53 -3.18 8.75
N LEU A 128 7.90 -3.89 9.70
CA LEU A 128 7.24 -3.25 10.83
C LEU A 128 8.18 -2.83 11.96
N MET A 129 9.47 -3.08 11.86
CA MET A 129 10.42 -2.65 12.87
C MET A 129 10.33 -1.14 13.09
N GLY A 130 10.18 -0.74 14.36
CA GLY A 130 10.02 0.68 14.72
C GLY A 130 8.61 1.21 14.57
N MET A 131 7.66 0.39 14.12
CA MET A 131 6.27 0.81 13.91
C MET A 131 5.29 0.25 14.95
N GLU A 132 5.80 -0.26 16.06
CA GLU A 132 4.97 -0.84 17.11
C GLU A 132 3.90 0.14 17.61
N GLY A 133 4.24 1.43 17.69
CA GLY A 133 3.30 2.47 18.11
C GLY A 133 2.12 2.70 17.16
N ASN A 134 2.23 2.26 15.92
CA ASN A 134 1.16 2.36 14.93
C ASN A 134 0.22 1.17 14.94
N ILE A 135 0.63 0.06 15.55
CA ILE A 135 -0.17 -1.17 15.60
C ILE A 135 -1.33 -0.98 16.57
N ARG A 136 -2.55 -1.17 16.08
CA ARG A 136 -3.77 -1.04 16.89
C ARG A 136 -4.37 -2.38 17.26
N ARG A 137 -4.18 -3.38 16.40
CA ARG A 137 -4.72 -4.72 16.63
C ARG A 137 -3.86 -5.75 15.91
N ILE A 138 -3.76 -6.93 16.47
CA ILE A 138 -3.07 -8.07 15.87
C ILE A 138 -4.04 -9.24 15.83
N ASP A 139 -4.24 -9.80 14.63
CA ASP A 139 -4.96 -11.07 14.45
C ASP A 139 -3.91 -12.16 14.30
N ARG A 140 -3.62 -12.87 15.40
CA ARG A 140 -2.60 -13.91 15.42
C ARG A 140 -2.96 -15.10 14.55
N HIS A 141 -4.24 -15.39 14.45
CA HIS A 141 -4.74 -16.51 13.64
C HIS A 141 -4.54 -16.24 12.16
N LYS A 142 -4.89 -15.05 11.71
CA LYS A 142 -4.70 -14.63 10.32
C LYS A 142 -3.28 -14.14 10.02
N ARG A 143 -2.46 -13.96 11.03
CA ARG A 143 -1.10 -13.42 10.93
C ARG A 143 -1.06 -12.04 10.27
N ILE A 144 -1.95 -11.18 10.73
CA ILE A 144 -2.09 -9.81 10.24
C ILE A 144 -2.01 -8.82 11.40
N ALA A 145 -1.31 -7.72 11.17
CA ALA A 145 -1.36 -6.54 12.02
C ALA A 145 -2.19 -5.45 11.33
N TYR A 146 -2.99 -4.75 12.12
CA TYR A 146 -3.77 -3.60 11.68
C TYR A 146 -3.12 -2.35 12.24
N LEU A 147 -2.63 -1.48 11.36
CA LEU A 147 -1.93 -0.25 11.73
C LEU A 147 -2.76 0.96 11.36
N GLU A 148 -2.63 2.01 12.17
CA GLU A 148 -3.10 3.35 11.78
C GLU A 148 -1.90 4.16 11.30
N ILE A 149 -2.04 4.72 10.11
CA ILE A 149 -1.02 5.57 9.50
C ILE A 149 -1.67 6.83 8.92
N GLU A 150 -0.86 7.87 8.76
CA GLU A 150 -1.27 9.06 8.02
C GLU A 150 -0.95 8.85 6.56
N MET A 151 -2.00 8.82 5.72
CA MET A 151 -1.88 8.63 4.28
C MET A 151 -3.07 9.29 3.59
N PHE A 152 -2.85 9.86 2.43
CA PHE A 152 -3.88 10.56 1.65
C PHE A 152 -4.48 11.75 2.41
N GLY A 153 -3.69 12.41 3.27
CA GLY A 153 -4.13 13.53 4.08
C GLY A 153 -5.09 13.17 5.23
N ARG A 154 -5.16 11.90 5.59
CA ARG A 154 -6.05 11.41 6.65
C ARG A 154 -5.45 10.19 7.36
N THR A 155 -6.05 9.80 8.46
CA THR A 155 -5.71 8.54 9.14
C THR A 155 -6.38 7.38 8.42
N VAL A 156 -5.60 6.40 8.01
CA VAL A 156 -6.12 5.19 7.35
C VAL A 156 -5.62 3.95 8.06
N GLU A 157 -6.41 2.88 7.95
CA GLU A 157 -6.02 1.56 8.43
C GLU A 157 -5.25 0.82 7.34
N MET A 158 -4.12 0.23 7.72
CA MET A 158 -3.29 -0.57 6.84
C MET A 158 -3.12 -1.96 7.43
N LYS A 159 -3.32 -2.98 6.62
CA LYS A 159 -3.12 -4.38 7.00
C LYS A 159 -1.79 -4.86 6.45
N VAL A 160 -1.00 -5.51 7.27
CA VAL A 160 0.28 -6.09 6.86
C VAL A 160 0.49 -7.43 7.56
N GLY A 161 1.33 -8.27 6.98
CA GLY A 161 1.64 -9.58 7.55
C GLY A 161 2.50 -9.47 8.81
N LEU A 162 2.08 -10.13 9.87
CA LEU A 162 2.84 -10.22 11.12
C LEU A 162 2.64 -11.59 11.74
N GLU A 163 3.72 -12.31 11.95
CA GLU A 163 3.71 -13.59 12.65
C GLU A 163 4.25 -13.40 14.06
N ILE A 164 3.42 -13.70 15.05
CA ILE A 164 3.83 -13.71 16.46
C ILE A 164 4.36 -15.09 16.78
N ILE A 165 5.67 -15.18 17.00
CA ILE A 165 6.36 -16.46 17.23
C ILE A 165 6.37 -16.88 18.69
N ARG A 166 6.11 -15.93 19.63
CA ARG A 166 6.08 -16.22 21.06
C ARG A 166 5.24 -15.17 21.78
N LYS A 167 4.47 -15.63 22.76
CA LYS A 167 3.74 -14.75 23.68
C LYS A 167 4.11 -15.11 25.11
N GLU A 168 4.54 -14.14 25.86
CA GLU A 168 4.89 -14.26 27.27
C GLU A 168 4.03 -13.33 28.14
#